data_ee6b56a98c55e20e98f29175ad7cd300
#
_entry.id   ee6b56a98c55e20e98f29175ad7cd300
#
_cell.length_a   1.000
_cell.length_b   1.000
_cell.length_c   1.000
_cell.angle_alpha   90.00
_cell.angle_beta   90.00
_cell.angle_gamma   90.00
#
_symmetry.space_group_name_H-M   'P 1'
#
loop_
_entity.id
_entity.type
_entity.pdbx_description
1 polymer ?
#
loop_
_entity_poly.entity_id
_entity_poly.type
_entity_poly.pdbx_seq_one_letter_code
_entity_poly.pdbx_strand_id
1 'polypeptide(L)' 'MTKNILFVCVENAGRSQMAEAFFRKYAGMKFTVISAGTMPTSELNPTVVTVMSEIGIDMVQQSPKLLSDSMISNS' A
#
# COMPACT_ATOMS: atom_id res chain seq x y z
N MET A 1 2.30 -20.38 -7.52
CA MET A 1 2.51 -19.82 -6.18
C MET A 1 2.48 -18.29 -6.21
N THR A 2 1.77 -17.71 -5.30
CA THR A 2 1.70 -16.26 -5.17
C THR A 2 2.86 -15.75 -4.33
N LYS A 3 3.56 -14.72 -4.81
CA LYS A 3 4.59 -14.07 -4.01
C LYS A 3 3.97 -12.94 -3.20
N ASN A 4 4.45 -12.78 -1.99
CA ASN A 4 4.02 -11.71 -1.11
C ASN A 4 5.04 -10.57 -1.16
N ILE A 5 4.56 -9.36 -1.44
CA ILE A 5 5.38 -8.16 -1.54
C ILE A 5 4.94 -7.17 -0.47
N LEU A 6 5.90 -6.67 0.28
CA LEU A 6 5.64 -5.70 1.34
C LEU A 6 6.39 -4.40 1.05
N PHE A 7 5.64 -3.30 0.96
CA PHE A 7 6.22 -1.96 0.89
C PHE A 7 6.16 -1.31 2.26
N VAL A 8 7.27 -0.78 2.72
CA VAL A 8 7.37 -0.18 4.06
C VAL A 8 7.79 1.27 3.97
N CYS A 9 7.12 2.12 4.74
CA CYS A 9 7.54 3.51 4.93
C CYS A 9 7.20 3.91 6.37
N VAL A 10 7.38 5.19 6.71
CA VAL A 10 7.11 5.64 8.08
C VAL A 10 5.60 5.76 8.33
N GLU A 11 4.92 6.56 7.53
CA GLU A 11 3.52 6.91 7.79
C GLU A 11 2.50 5.99 7.11
N ASN A 12 2.89 5.29 6.06
CA ASN A 12 2.00 4.45 5.25
C ASN A 12 0.77 5.22 4.75
N ALA A 13 0.95 6.51 4.47
CA ALA A 13 -0.14 7.38 4.01
C ALA A 13 0.05 7.88 2.58
N GLY A 14 1.23 7.74 2.01
CA GLY A 14 1.59 8.26 0.69
C GLY A 14 2.32 7.24 -0.17
N ARG A 15 3.65 7.32 -0.20
CA ARG A 15 4.49 6.55 -1.15
C ARG A 15 4.26 5.05 -1.15
N SER A 16 4.25 4.42 0.02
CA SER A 16 4.08 2.97 0.09
C SER A 16 2.65 2.55 -0.30
N GLN A 17 1.67 3.39 -0.01
CA GLN A 17 0.29 3.15 -0.43
C GLN A 17 0.15 3.28 -1.95
N MET A 18 0.82 4.28 -2.55
CA MET A 18 0.85 4.41 -4.01
C MET A 18 1.52 3.20 -4.65
N ALA A 19 2.66 2.77 -4.11
CA ALA A 19 3.36 1.60 -4.61
C ALA A 19 2.49 0.35 -4.56
N GLU A 20 1.78 0.15 -3.45
CA GLU A 20 0.84 -0.95 -3.32
C GLU A 20 -0.24 -0.90 -4.39
N ALA A 21 -0.85 0.28 -4.58
CA ALA A 21 -1.94 0.44 -5.55
C ALA A 21 -1.46 0.22 -6.99
N PHE A 22 -0.33 0.79 -7.38
CA PHE A 22 0.25 0.58 -8.70
C PHE A 22 0.59 -0.89 -8.93
N PHE A 23 1.25 -1.50 -7.98
CA PHE A 23 1.68 -2.88 -8.09
C PHE A 23 0.46 -3.81 -8.23
N ARG A 24 -0.56 -3.56 -7.42
CA ARG A 24 -1.79 -4.34 -7.46
C ARG A 24 -2.49 -4.23 -8.81
N LYS A 25 -2.47 -3.03 -9.40
CA LYS A 25 -3.10 -2.80 -10.71
C LYS A 25 -2.34 -3.48 -11.85
N TYR A 26 -1.02 -3.42 -11.85
CA TYR A 26 -0.21 -3.85 -12.99
C TYR A 26 0.39 -5.24 -12.88
N ALA A 27 0.60 -5.73 -11.68
CA ALA A 27 1.16 -7.07 -11.48
C ALA A 27 0.11 -8.18 -11.53
N GLY A 28 -1.17 -7.81 -11.40
CA GLY A 28 -2.27 -8.77 -11.47
C GLY A 28 -2.29 -9.72 -10.28
N MET A 29 -2.72 -10.95 -10.53
CA MET A 29 -2.97 -11.94 -9.47
C MET A 29 -1.73 -12.78 -9.12
N LYS A 30 -0.59 -12.51 -9.74
CA LYS A 30 0.64 -13.26 -9.47
C LYS A 30 1.28 -12.90 -8.14
N PHE A 31 0.86 -11.78 -7.55
CA PHE A 31 1.45 -11.27 -6.33
C PHE A 31 0.39 -10.84 -5.34
N THR A 32 0.66 -11.04 -4.06
CA THR A 32 -0.10 -10.44 -2.99
C THR A 32 0.72 -9.25 -2.49
N VAL A 33 0.12 -8.07 -2.50
CA VAL A 33 0.82 -6.83 -2.17
C VAL A 33 0.17 -6.18 -0.96
N ILE A 34 1.01 -5.76 -0.03
CA ILE A 34 0.57 -5.01 1.14
C ILE A 34 1.59 -3.91 1.43
N SER A 35 1.16 -2.82 2.03
CA SER A 35 2.04 -1.78 2.52
C SER A 35 1.80 -1.55 4.00
N ALA A 36 2.83 -1.06 4.69
CA ALA A 36 2.73 -0.80 6.12
C ALA A 36 3.70 0.31 6.51
N GLY A 37 3.48 0.90 7.68
CA GLY A 37 4.33 1.95 8.21
C GLY A 37 4.80 1.63 9.61
N THR A 38 5.95 2.19 9.98
CA THR A 38 6.48 2.07 11.34
C THR A 38 5.75 3.00 12.31
N MET A 39 5.21 4.12 11.80
CA MET A 39 4.39 5.06 12.56
C MET A 39 3.23 5.52 11.68
N PRO A 40 2.22 4.66 11.45
CA PRO A 40 1.15 4.99 10.50
C PRO A 40 0.27 6.14 11.00
N THR A 41 -0.17 6.97 10.05
CA THR A 41 -1.16 8.01 10.32
C THR A 41 -2.54 7.38 10.37
N SER A 42 -3.53 8.16 10.84
CA SER A 42 -4.91 7.69 10.91
C SER A 42 -5.58 7.60 9.54
N GLU A 43 -5.14 8.39 8.58
CA GLU A 43 -5.76 8.47 7.25
C GLU A 43 -4.71 8.58 6.16
N LEU A 44 -5.09 8.17 4.94
CA LEU A 44 -4.27 8.39 3.76
C LEU A 44 -4.10 9.88 3.48
N ASN A 45 -2.99 10.23 2.85
CA ASN A 45 -2.77 11.61 2.39
C ASN A 45 -3.81 11.95 1.31
N PRO A 46 -4.66 12.98 1.53
CA PRO A 46 -5.72 13.31 0.58
C PRO A 46 -5.21 13.69 -0.80
N THR A 47 -4.05 14.34 -0.88
CA THR A 47 -3.45 14.71 -2.16
C THR A 47 -3.09 13.47 -2.96
N VAL A 48 -2.55 12.45 -2.30
CA VAL A 48 -2.19 11.19 -2.95
C VAL A 48 -3.44 10.50 -3.48
N VAL A 49 -4.51 10.45 -2.68
CA VAL A 49 -5.78 9.83 -3.10
C VAL A 49 -6.32 10.54 -4.35
N THR A 50 -6.29 11.87 -4.35
CA THR A 50 -6.78 12.67 -5.47
C THR A 50 -5.96 12.42 -6.74
N VAL A 51 -4.64 12.46 -6.63
CA VAL A 51 -3.74 12.25 -7.77
C VAL A 51 -3.92 10.85 -8.37
N MET A 52 -4.01 9.84 -7.52
CA MET A 52 -4.19 8.46 -7.98
C MET A 52 -5.55 8.27 -8.65
N SER A 53 -6.58 8.93 -8.14
CA SER A 53 -7.90 8.90 -8.75
C SER A 53 -7.89 9.48 -10.17
N GLU A 54 -7.12 10.54 -10.40
CA GLU A 54 -7.00 11.18 -11.72
C GLU A 54 -6.42 10.24 -12.77
N ILE A 55 -5.60 9.29 -12.37
CA ILE A 55 -5.04 8.31 -13.29
C ILE A 55 -5.77 6.96 -13.25
N GLY A 56 -6.97 6.95 -12.67
CA GLY A 56 -7.83 5.78 -12.68
C GLY A 56 -7.58 4.75 -11.60
N ILE A 57 -6.86 5.13 -10.54
CA ILE A 57 -6.58 4.22 -9.42
C ILE A 57 -7.32 4.70 -8.19
N ASP A 58 -8.26 3.88 -7.70
CA ASP A 58 -9.06 4.20 -6.53
C ASP A 58 -8.38 3.66 -5.26
N MET A 59 -8.02 4.58 -4.36
CA MET A 59 -7.38 4.23 -3.08
C MET A 59 -8.32 4.35 -1.89
N VAL A 60 -9.61 4.56 -2.12
CA VAL A 60 -10.58 4.81 -1.05
C VAL A 60 -10.62 3.67 -0.04
N GLN A 61 -10.41 2.44 -0.47
CA GLN A 61 -10.47 1.27 0.41
C GLN A 61 -9.14 0.96 1.11
N GLN A 62 -8.09 1.69 0.79
CA GLN A 62 -6.81 1.50 1.46
C GLN A 62 -6.73 2.34 2.71
N SER A 63 -5.99 1.86 3.70
CA SER A 63 -5.78 2.60 4.95
C SER A 63 -4.36 2.37 5.45
N PRO A 64 -3.79 3.34 6.19
CA PRO A 64 -2.49 3.14 6.81
C PRO A 64 -2.50 1.95 7.77
N LYS A 65 -1.42 1.17 7.76
CA LYS A 65 -1.31 -0.04 8.57
C LYS A 65 0.01 -0.06 9.31
N LEU A 66 -0.02 -0.50 10.56
CA LEU A 66 1.19 -0.67 11.34
C LEU A 66 1.95 -1.91 10.88
N LEU A 67 3.26 -1.74 10.66
CA LEU A 67 4.13 -2.87 10.32
C LEU A 67 4.14 -3.87 11.47
N SER A 68 3.98 -5.15 11.14
CA SER A 68 3.99 -6.22 12.13
C SER A 68 4.98 -7.30 11.72
N ASP A 69 5.39 -8.12 12.70
CA ASP A 69 6.32 -9.23 12.45
C ASP A 69 5.73 -10.24 11.47
N SER A 70 4.42 -10.48 11.52
CA SER A 70 3.79 -11.41 10.60
C SER A 70 3.83 -10.91 9.16
N MET A 71 3.76 -9.59 8.95
CA MET A 71 3.89 -9.01 7.60
C MET A 71 5.31 -9.26 7.05
N ILE A 72 6.32 -9.10 7.89
CA ILE A 72 7.71 -9.33 7.50
C ILE A 72 7.94 -10.81 7.19
N SER A 73 7.44 -11.68 8.05
CA SER A 73 7.62 -13.13 7.91
C SER A 73 6.95 -13.70 6.66
N ASN A 74 5.87 -13.08 6.20
CA ASN A 74 5.11 -13.55 5.05
C ASN A 74 5.51 -12.90 3.72
N SER A 75 6.53 -12.06 3.75
CA SER A 75 6.96 -11.35 2.53
C SER A 75 8.13 -12.00 1.83
#